data_23cc4e4cbcbb5c86e3857644bd15cb15
#
_entry.id   23cc4e4cbcbb5c86e3857644bd15cb15
#
_cell.length_a   1.000
_cell.length_b   1.000
_cell.length_c   1.000
_cell.angle_alpha   90.00
_cell.angle_beta   90.00
_cell.angle_gamma   90.00
#
_symmetry.space_group_name_H-M   'P 1'
#
loop_
_entity.id
_entity.type
_entity.pdbx_description
1 polymer ?
#
loop_
_entity_poly.entity_id
_entity_poly.type
_entity_poly.pdbx_seq_one_letter_code
_entity_poly.pdbx_strand_id
1 'polypeptide(L)'
;MTLTFSMPVHSDDELGQLCTAFDTMREELLKSNQELWRQAEERKRLNAAFSHDLRNPITVLKGTIKLLRQGTADEQAIDRLESYTLRIEQYAEAMSSIQRLEQMPVRINEYSYSLLHSELEETAKILAGALEPSVSAPDKGTIQLDHGLVLTVAENLIGNAARFAKSKIEIHLERKGNFLHLSVTDDGPGYPVELIQSGPKPFGKMKEDSAHFGMGLYSSQILCLKHGGTLTLENSKSYGATATASFQINQKP
;
A
#
# COMPACT_ATOMS: atom_id res chain seq x y z
N MET A 1 7.98 29.90 5.79
CA MET A 1 8.72 30.47 6.92
C MET A 1 9.90 29.54 7.19
N THR A 2 11.11 29.94 6.81
CA THR A 2 12.32 29.11 6.94
C THR A 2 12.95 29.37 8.31
N LEU A 3 12.90 28.39 9.21
CA LEU A 3 13.62 28.39 10.49
C LEU A 3 15.13 28.11 10.23
N THR A 4 15.80 29.08 9.58
CA THR A 4 17.22 28.93 9.16
C THR A 4 18.23 29.42 10.19
N PHE A 5 17.77 29.79 11.38
CA PHE A 5 18.64 30.24 12.46
C PHE A 5 19.17 29.05 13.26
N SER A 6 20.49 28.89 13.37
CA SER A 6 21.16 27.97 14.30
C SER A 6 21.88 28.76 15.37
N MET A 7 21.82 28.32 16.62
CA MET A 7 22.60 28.90 17.70
C MET A 7 23.97 28.20 17.79
N PRO A 8 25.08 28.88 17.52
CA PRO A 8 26.39 28.26 17.71
C PRO A 8 26.64 28.00 19.20
N VAL A 9 26.93 26.75 19.54
CA VAL A 9 27.31 26.37 20.92
C VAL A 9 28.73 26.83 21.16
N HIS A 10 28.92 27.78 22.07
CA HIS A 10 30.26 28.33 22.40
C HIS A 10 30.77 27.95 23.78
N SER A 11 30.01 27.21 24.57
CA SER A 11 30.43 26.79 25.91
C SER A 11 29.79 25.46 26.35
N ASP A 12 30.46 24.73 27.27
CA ASP A 12 29.96 23.48 27.87
C ASP A 12 29.16 23.73 29.17
N ASP A 13 28.76 24.95 29.43
CA ASP A 13 27.96 25.33 30.60
C ASP A 13 26.44 25.12 30.36
N GLU A 14 25.62 25.53 31.35
CA GLU A 14 24.17 25.40 31.30
C GLU A 14 23.56 26.16 30.08
N LEU A 15 24.21 27.22 29.62
CA LEU A 15 23.79 27.96 28.44
C LEU A 15 24.05 27.19 27.15
N GLY A 16 25.18 26.49 27.05
CA GLY A 16 25.50 25.60 25.93
C GLY A 16 24.56 24.41 25.84
N GLN A 17 24.18 23.82 26.99
CA GLN A 17 23.16 22.75 27.02
C GLN A 17 21.79 23.25 26.55
N LEU A 18 21.40 24.46 26.96
CA LEU A 18 20.15 25.09 26.51
C LEU A 18 20.16 25.33 24.99
N CYS A 19 21.26 25.83 24.44
CA CYS A 19 21.41 26.05 23.00
C CYS A 19 21.30 24.71 22.21
N THR A 20 21.93 23.64 22.70
CA THR A 20 21.88 22.31 22.10
C THR A 20 20.45 21.74 22.12
N ALA A 21 19.76 21.85 23.26
CA ALA A 21 18.38 21.43 23.40
C ALA A 21 17.45 22.20 22.45
N PHE A 22 17.64 23.52 22.30
CA PHE A 22 16.90 24.34 21.38
C PHE A 22 17.12 23.96 19.90
N ASP A 23 18.38 23.74 19.51
CA ASP A 23 18.69 23.30 18.13
C ASP A 23 18.12 21.90 17.84
N THR A 24 18.18 20.97 18.79
CA THR A 24 17.55 19.65 18.66
C THR A 24 16.05 19.78 18.48
N MET A 25 15.38 20.56 19.31
CA MET A 25 13.93 20.82 19.18
C MET A 25 13.60 21.47 17.84
N ARG A 26 14.41 22.43 17.40
CA ARG A 26 14.25 23.06 16.08
C ARG A 26 14.35 22.08 14.93
N GLU A 27 15.35 21.19 14.98
CA GLU A 27 15.54 20.14 13.96
C GLU A 27 14.37 19.15 13.94
N GLU A 28 13.88 18.74 15.10
CA GLU A 28 12.70 17.88 15.20
C GLU A 28 11.44 18.55 14.65
N LEU A 29 11.24 19.83 14.96
CA LEU A 29 10.13 20.61 14.41
C LEU A 29 10.23 20.77 12.89
N LEU A 30 11.43 20.97 12.34
CA LEU A 30 11.64 21.04 10.90
C LEU A 30 11.33 19.71 10.23
N LYS A 31 11.81 18.58 10.77
CA LYS A 31 11.50 17.23 10.27
C LYS A 31 10.01 16.94 10.31
N SER A 32 9.38 17.22 11.44
CA SER A 32 7.94 17.03 11.62
C SER A 32 7.14 17.88 10.62
N ASN A 33 7.53 19.13 10.42
CA ASN A 33 6.85 20.03 9.49
C ASN A 33 7.02 19.58 8.04
N GLN A 34 8.22 19.14 7.64
CA GLN A 34 8.48 18.57 6.32
C GLN A 34 7.63 17.32 6.06
N GLU A 35 7.51 16.44 7.05
CA GLU A 35 6.68 15.24 6.95
C GLU A 35 5.19 15.61 6.81
N LEU A 36 4.68 16.57 7.60
CA LEU A 36 3.31 17.06 7.47
C LEU A 36 3.03 17.67 6.08
N TRP A 37 3.97 18.44 5.52
CA TRP A 37 3.86 18.96 4.17
C TRP A 37 3.85 17.86 3.12
N ARG A 38 4.70 16.85 3.26
CA ARG A 38 4.73 15.69 2.38
C ARG A 38 3.39 14.95 2.38
N GLN A 39 2.84 14.67 3.57
CA GLN A 39 1.53 14.01 3.73
C GLN A 39 0.39 14.85 3.14
N ALA A 40 0.39 16.15 3.37
CA ALA A 40 -0.62 17.06 2.81
C ALA A 40 -0.58 17.11 1.27
N GLU A 41 0.61 17.14 0.68
CA GLU A 41 0.79 17.14 -0.79
C GLU A 41 0.38 15.80 -1.38
N GLU A 42 0.72 14.68 -0.75
CA GLU A 42 0.30 13.34 -1.17
C GLU A 42 -1.22 13.20 -1.12
N ARG A 43 -1.86 13.65 -0.04
CA ARG A 43 -3.31 13.68 0.10
C ARG A 43 -3.99 14.57 -0.96
N LYS A 44 -3.39 15.70 -1.28
CA LYS A 44 -3.87 16.57 -2.36
C LYS A 44 -3.79 15.88 -3.73
N ARG A 45 -2.69 15.18 -4.02
CA ARG A 45 -2.53 14.39 -5.25
C ARG A 45 -3.57 13.27 -5.35
N LEU A 46 -3.81 12.55 -4.24
CA LEU A 46 -4.84 11.51 -4.16
C LEU A 46 -6.24 12.06 -4.47
N ASN A 47 -6.62 13.16 -3.82
CA ASN A 47 -7.91 13.80 -4.05
C ASN A 47 -8.06 14.30 -5.49
N ALA A 48 -7.00 14.81 -6.10
CA ALA A 48 -7.02 15.23 -7.49
C ALA A 48 -7.18 14.04 -8.45
N ALA A 49 -6.45 12.94 -8.24
CA ALA A 49 -6.58 11.71 -9.01
C ALA A 49 -7.99 11.12 -8.89
N PHE A 50 -8.51 11.03 -7.68
CA PHE A 50 -9.87 10.57 -7.40
C PHE A 50 -10.94 11.41 -8.11
N SER A 51 -10.83 12.75 -8.01
CA SER A 51 -11.76 13.67 -8.69
C SER A 51 -11.72 13.53 -10.21
N HIS A 52 -10.53 13.30 -10.77
CA HIS A 52 -10.34 13.07 -12.20
C HIS A 52 -11.00 11.76 -12.63
N ASP A 53 -10.76 10.67 -11.90
CA ASP A 53 -11.22 9.33 -12.27
C ASP A 53 -12.74 9.16 -12.05
N LEU A 54 -13.34 9.88 -11.11
CA LEU A 54 -14.81 9.97 -10.98
C LEU A 54 -15.47 10.76 -12.08
N ARG A 55 -14.81 11.76 -12.65
CA ARG A 55 -15.42 12.59 -13.71
C ARG A 55 -15.80 11.79 -14.93
N ASN A 56 -15.01 10.78 -15.28
CA ASN A 56 -15.23 9.93 -16.44
C ASN A 56 -16.54 9.12 -16.34
N PRO A 57 -16.75 8.26 -15.32
CA PRO A 57 -18.01 7.54 -15.15
C PRO A 57 -19.23 8.45 -15.05
N ILE A 58 -19.11 9.58 -14.32
CA ILE A 58 -20.18 10.56 -14.22
C ILE A 58 -20.55 11.17 -15.60
N THR A 59 -19.55 11.43 -16.45
CA THR A 59 -19.77 11.96 -17.80
C THR A 59 -20.50 10.94 -18.66
N VAL A 60 -20.12 9.66 -18.60
CA VAL A 60 -20.81 8.58 -19.34
C VAL A 60 -22.25 8.42 -18.84
N LEU A 61 -22.48 8.38 -17.53
CA LEU A 61 -23.83 8.33 -16.96
C LEU A 61 -24.72 9.46 -17.47
N LYS A 62 -24.23 10.71 -17.40
CA LYS A 62 -24.97 11.88 -17.91
C LYS A 62 -25.25 11.78 -19.39
N GLY A 63 -24.32 11.30 -20.21
CA GLY A 63 -24.49 11.07 -21.65
C GLY A 63 -25.56 10.02 -21.93
N THR A 64 -25.49 8.87 -21.26
CA THR A 64 -26.44 7.76 -21.42
C THR A 64 -27.86 8.18 -21.01
N ILE A 65 -28.02 8.90 -19.89
CA ILE A 65 -29.31 9.45 -19.46
C ILE A 65 -29.88 10.42 -20.50
N LYS A 66 -29.03 11.25 -21.12
CA LYS A 66 -29.47 12.17 -22.17
C LYS A 66 -29.98 11.42 -23.40
N LEU A 67 -29.30 10.36 -23.85
CA LEU A 67 -29.72 9.51 -24.96
C LEU A 67 -31.05 8.79 -24.67
N LEU A 68 -31.22 8.26 -23.44
CA LEU A 68 -32.49 7.66 -23.01
C LEU A 68 -33.65 8.65 -23.06
N ARG A 69 -33.44 9.88 -22.59
CA ARG A 69 -34.45 10.94 -22.64
C ARG A 69 -34.85 11.34 -24.08
N GLN A 70 -33.94 11.22 -25.02
CA GLN A 70 -34.17 11.52 -26.44
C GLN A 70 -34.76 10.34 -27.20
N GLY A 71 -34.91 9.16 -26.59
CA GLY A 71 -35.36 7.95 -27.24
C GLY A 71 -34.37 7.39 -28.27
N THR A 72 -33.09 7.77 -28.17
CA THR A 72 -32.02 7.36 -29.10
C THR A 72 -31.00 6.44 -28.44
N ALA A 73 -31.26 5.95 -27.23
CA ALA A 73 -30.41 5.01 -26.54
C ALA A 73 -30.46 3.62 -27.18
N ASP A 74 -29.33 2.91 -27.17
CA ASP A 74 -29.24 1.51 -27.58
C ASP A 74 -29.73 0.57 -26.46
N GLU A 75 -29.84 -0.74 -26.77
CA GLU A 75 -30.29 -1.76 -25.83
C GLU A 75 -29.33 -1.90 -24.60
N GLN A 76 -28.07 -1.53 -24.74
CA GLN A 76 -27.06 -1.63 -23.69
C GLN A 76 -27.00 -0.40 -22.75
N ALA A 77 -27.90 0.57 -22.93
CA ALA A 77 -27.88 1.81 -22.16
C ALA A 77 -28.06 1.57 -20.64
N ILE A 78 -28.94 0.63 -20.28
CA ILE A 78 -29.20 0.27 -18.87
C ILE A 78 -28.00 -0.42 -18.26
N ASP A 79 -27.42 -1.41 -18.95
CA ASP A 79 -26.23 -2.13 -18.49
C ASP A 79 -25.04 -1.18 -18.27
N ARG A 80 -24.90 -0.19 -19.15
CA ARG A 80 -23.92 0.88 -18.98
C ARG A 80 -24.19 1.72 -17.73
N LEU A 81 -25.42 2.10 -17.46
CA LEU A 81 -25.77 2.83 -16.24
C LEU A 81 -25.43 2.02 -14.99
N GLU A 82 -25.80 0.75 -14.95
CA GLU A 82 -25.50 -0.15 -13.83
C GLU A 82 -24.00 -0.30 -13.62
N SER A 83 -23.24 -0.61 -14.68
CA SER A 83 -21.79 -0.82 -14.60
C SER A 83 -21.03 0.42 -14.13
N TYR A 84 -21.41 1.61 -14.62
CA TYR A 84 -20.76 2.84 -14.20
C TYR A 84 -21.19 3.32 -12.81
N THR A 85 -22.41 3.00 -12.37
CA THR A 85 -22.86 3.25 -10.99
C THR A 85 -22.07 2.38 -10.01
N LEU A 86 -21.99 1.07 -10.27
CA LEU A 86 -21.18 0.14 -9.48
C LEU A 86 -19.71 0.61 -9.40
N ARG A 87 -19.18 1.11 -10.49
CA ARG A 87 -17.82 1.66 -10.53
C ARG A 87 -17.64 2.87 -9.62
N ILE A 88 -18.63 3.76 -9.54
CA ILE A 88 -18.58 4.92 -8.63
C ILE A 88 -18.66 4.46 -7.17
N GLU A 89 -19.52 3.50 -6.83
CA GLU A 89 -19.61 2.92 -5.49
C GLU A 89 -18.27 2.33 -5.06
N GLN A 90 -17.65 1.55 -5.91
CA GLN A 90 -16.34 0.96 -5.66
C GLN A 90 -15.24 2.02 -5.45
N TYR A 91 -15.26 3.14 -6.21
CA TYR A 91 -14.37 4.27 -5.97
C TYR A 91 -14.59 4.90 -4.58
N ALA A 92 -15.84 5.06 -4.16
CA ALA A 92 -16.17 5.63 -2.86
C ALA A 92 -15.72 4.70 -1.70
N GLU A 93 -15.91 3.39 -1.84
CA GLU A 93 -15.46 2.39 -0.87
C GLU A 93 -13.93 2.36 -0.76
N ALA A 94 -13.24 2.40 -1.88
CA ALA A 94 -11.78 2.42 -1.93
C ALA A 94 -11.22 3.68 -1.22
N MET A 95 -11.79 4.85 -1.47
CA MET A 95 -11.38 6.09 -0.79
C MET A 95 -11.63 6.04 0.71
N SER A 96 -12.79 5.52 1.13
CA SER A 96 -13.11 5.31 2.55
C SER A 96 -12.13 4.34 3.21
N SER A 97 -11.72 3.29 2.49
CA SER A 97 -10.75 2.31 2.98
C SER A 97 -9.36 2.92 3.16
N ILE A 98 -8.88 3.73 2.19
CA ILE A 98 -7.62 4.47 2.31
C ILE A 98 -7.64 5.37 3.55
N GLN A 99 -8.70 6.16 3.75
CA GLN A 99 -8.83 7.05 4.91
C GLN A 99 -8.79 6.27 6.23
N ARG A 100 -9.45 5.11 6.30
CA ARG A 100 -9.39 4.23 7.48
C ARG A 100 -7.97 3.72 7.72
N LEU A 101 -7.28 3.26 6.67
CA LEU A 101 -5.91 2.78 6.77
C LEU A 101 -4.95 3.90 7.22
N GLU A 102 -5.09 5.12 6.71
CA GLU A 102 -4.29 6.27 7.13
C GLU A 102 -4.48 6.62 8.61
N GLN A 103 -5.69 6.46 9.15
CA GLN A 103 -6.02 6.81 10.54
C GLN A 103 -5.78 5.66 11.54
N MET A 104 -5.67 4.42 11.06
CA MET A 104 -5.50 3.25 11.93
C MET A 104 -4.17 3.34 12.72
N PRO A 105 -4.18 3.27 14.05
CA PRO A 105 -2.95 3.27 14.84
C PRO A 105 -2.19 1.95 14.62
N VAL A 106 -0.86 2.04 14.53
CA VAL A 106 0.01 0.86 14.51
C VAL A 106 0.12 0.29 15.92
N ARG A 107 -0.14 -1.01 16.09
CA ARG A 107 -0.14 -1.70 17.38
C ARG A 107 0.97 -2.74 17.41
N ILE A 108 2.13 -2.35 17.92
CA ILE A 108 3.28 -3.23 18.03
C ILE A 108 3.12 -4.18 19.22
N ASN A 109 3.14 -5.48 18.94
CA ASN A 109 3.15 -6.54 19.93
C ASN A 109 4.19 -7.60 19.56
N GLU A 110 4.52 -8.47 20.51
CA GLU A 110 5.46 -9.57 20.28
C GLU A 110 4.74 -10.80 19.74
N TYR A 111 5.22 -11.36 18.63
CA TYR A 111 4.71 -12.56 17.98
C TYR A 111 5.82 -13.54 17.67
N SER A 112 5.51 -14.84 17.64
CA SER A 112 6.46 -15.86 17.20
C SER A 112 6.47 -15.99 15.68
N TYR A 113 7.63 -16.30 15.11
CA TYR A 113 7.74 -16.61 13.67
C TYR A 113 6.89 -17.83 13.27
N SER A 114 6.76 -18.83 14.16
CA SER A 114 5.93 -20.01 13.92
C SER A 114 4.44 -19.67 13.75
N LEU A 115 3.93 -18.69 14.52
CA LEU A 115 2.55 -18.21 14.34
C LEU A 115 2.38 -17.52 13.01
N LEU A 116 3.26 -16.56 12.67
CA LEU A 116 3.23 -15.89 11.39
C LEU A 116 3.32 -16.86 10.21
N HIS A 117 4.20 -17.86 10.31
CA HIS A 117 4.34 -18.90 9.29
C HIS A 117 3.04 -19.68 9.09
N SER A 118 2.42 -20.18 10.18
CA SER A 118 1.17 -20.95 10.08
C SER A 118 0.02 -20.15 9.49
N GLU A 119 -0.11 -18.87 9.85
CA GLU A 119 -1.16 -17.99 9.32
C GLU A 119 -0.92 -17.63 7.85
N LEU A 120 0.34 -17.41 7.45
CA LEU A 120 0.70 -17.20 6.05
C LEU A 120 0.41 -18.45 5.20
N GLU A 121 0.69 -19.66 5.72
CA GLU A 121 0.33 -20.91 5.04
C GLU A 121 -1.17 -21.07 4.87
N GLU A 122 -1.95 -20.78 5.91
CA GLU A 122 -3.42 -20.86 5.86
C GLU A 122 -3.98 -19.85 4.86
N THR A 123 -3.54 -18.58 4.95
CA THR A 123 -3.91 -17.51 4.02
C THR A 123 -3.56 -17.88 2.58
N ALA A 124 -2.35 -18.39 2.36
CA ALA A 124 -1.90 -18.79 1.04
C ALA A 124 -2.74 -19.93 0.46
N LYS A 125 -3.06 -20.97 1.24
CA LYS A 125 -3.92 -22.07 0.82
C LYS A 125 -5.32 -21.60 0.45
N ILE A 126 -5.89 -20.68 1.21
CA ILE A 126 -7.24 -20.14 0.94
C ILE A 126 -7.24 -19.32 -0.36
N LEU A 127 -6.25 -18.43 -0.53
CA LEU A 127 -6.22 -17.48 -1.65
C LEU A 127 -5.70 -18.08 -2.95
N ALA A 128 -4.79 -19.04 -2.88
CA ALA A 128 -4.19 -19.65 -4.07
C ALA A 128 -5.13 -20.62 -4.82
N GLY A 129 -6.21 -21.06 -4.20
CA GLY A 129 -7.21 -21.95 -4.83
C GLY A 129 -6.60 -23.29 -5.24
N ALA A 130 -6.48 -23.51 -6.56
CA ALA A 130 -5.92 -24.75 -7.12
C ALA A 130 -4.38 -24.75 -7.24
N LEU A 131 -3.70 -23.63 -6.95
CA LEU A 131 -2.25 -23.53 -6.97
C LEU A 131 -1.68 -24.04 -5.64
N GLU A 132 -0.48 -24.61 -5.68
CA GLU A 132 0.25 -25.05 -4.48
C GLU A 132 1.25 -23.96 -4.06
N PRO A 133 0.91 -23.09 -3.09
CA PRO A 133 1.83 -22.09 -2.61
C PRO A 133 2.90 -22.71 -1.70
N SER A 134 4.14 -22.24 -1.79
CA SER A 134 5.20 -22.55 -0.85
C SER A 134 5.47 -21.40 0.08
N VAL A 135 5.54 -21.66 1.39
CA VAL A 135 5.83 -20.66 2.41
C VAL A 135 7.13 -21.01 3.11
N SER A 136 8.03 -20.06 3.21
CA SER A 136 9.27 -20.21 3.98
C SER A 136 9.42 -19.04 4.96
N ALA A 137 9.76 -19.36 6.20
CA ALA A 137 9.97 -18.39 7.28
C ALA A 137 11.04 -18.89 8.24
N PRO A 138 11.61 -18.03 9.09
CA PRO A 138 12.48 -18.46 10.18
C PRO A 138 11.75 -19.41 11.15
N ASP A 139 12.42 -20.49 11.54
CA ASP A 139 11.79 -21.54 12.38
C ASP A 139 11.59 -21.13 13.83
N LYS A 140 12.40 -20.19 14.36
CA LYS A 140 12.45 -19.86 15.80
C LYS A 140 12.62 -18.38 16.04
N GLY A 141 12.14 -17.94 17.21
CA GLY A 141 12.29 -16.57 17.70
C GLY A 141 10.99 -15.80 17.71
N THR A 142 11.07 -14.61 18.27
CA THR A 142 9.97 -13.65 18.35
C THR A 142 10.32 -12.36 17.63
N ILE A 143 9.30 -11.61 17.26
CA ILE A 143 9.41 -10.37 16.52
C ILE A 143 8.37 -9.38 17.03
N GLN A 144 8.73 -8.11 17.11
CA GLN A 144 7.82 -7.03 17.49
C GLN A 144 7.32 -6.31 16.24
N LEU A 145 6.02 -6.39 15.98
CA LEU A 145 5.37 -5.78 14.81
C LEU A 145 3.86 -5.63 15.02
N ASP A 146 3.21 -4.94 14.10
CA ASP A 146 1.74 -4.98 13.99
C ASP A 146 1.34 -6.17 13.11
N HIS A 147 0.93 -7.22 13.77
CA HIS A 147 0.56 -8.48 13.15
C HIS A 147 -0.61 -8.36 12.15
N GLY A 148 -1.69 -7.67 12.55
CA GLY A 148 -2.86 -7.49 11.68
C GLY A 148 -2.51 -6.72 10.40
N LEU A 149 -1.63 -5.73 10.52
CA LEU A 149 -1.14 -4.97 9.39
C LEU A 149 -0.30 -5.84 8.45
N VAL A 150 0.59 -6.66 8.99
CA VAL A 150 1.43 -7.57 8.18
C VAL A 150 0.58 -8.60 7.46
N LEU A 151 -0.42 -9.20 8.12
CA LEU A 151 -1.35 -10.15 7.49
C LEU A 151 -2.18 -9.49 6.39
N THR A 152 -2.70 -8.28 6.61
CA THR A 152 -3.45 -7.55 5.57
C THR A 152 -2.59 -7.30 4.33
N VAL A 153 -1.30 -6.96 4.51
CA VAL A 153 -0.37 -6.83 3.39
C VAL A 153 -0.14 -8.19 2.72
N ALA A 154 0.05 -9.26 3.50
CA ALA A 154 0.23 -10.61 2.97
C ALA A 154 -0.97 -11.04 2.10
N GLU A 155 -2.19 -10.86 2.61
CA GLU A 155 -3.44 -11.16 1.88
C GLU A 155 -3.49 -10.44 0.52
N ASN A 156 -3.16 -9.16 0.51
CA ASN A 156 -3.13 -8.36 -0.72
C ASN A 156 -2.09 -8.86 -1.73
N LEU A 157 -0.87 -9.17 -1.26
CA LEU A 157 0.21 -9.62 -2.13
C LEU A 157 -0.03 -11.04 -2.64
N ILE A 158 -0.47 -11.95 -1.77
CA ILE A 158 -0.80 -13.33 -2.11
C ILE A 158 -1.99 -13.39 -3.07
N GLY A 159 -3.07 -12.62 -2.78
CA GLY A 159 -4.23 -12.53 -3.67
C GLY A 159 -3.89 -11.97 -5.05
N ASN A 160 -2.95 -11.00 -5.11
CA ASN A 160 -2.45 -10.50 -6.39
C ASN A 160 -1.64 -11.58 -7.13
N ALA A 161 -0.72 -12.27 -6.45
CA ALA A 161 0.04 -13.37 -7.03
C ALA A 161 -0.88 -14.51 -7.53
N ALA A 162 -1.85 -14.93 -6.72
CA ALA A 162 -2.80 -15.99 -7.08
C ALA A 162 -3.60 -15.69 -8.36
N ARG A 163 -3.91 -14.41 -8.60
CA ARG A 163 -4.65 -14.00 -9.79
C ARG A 163 -3.82 -14.07 -11.08
N PHE A 164 -2.51 -13.83 -10.99
CA PHE A 164 -1.65 -13.75 -12.18
C PHE A 164 -0.71 -14.93 -12.35
N ALA A 165 -0.49 -15.73 -11.31
CA ALA A 165 0.31 -16.95 -11.39
C ALA A 165 -0.24 -17.92 -12.41
N LYS A 166 0.67 -18.64 -13.08
CA LYS A 166 0.34 -19.75 -13.96
C LYS A 166 0.28 -21.07 -13.19
N SER A 167 1.24 -21.30 -12.32
CA SER A 167 1.38 -22.57 -11.60
C SER A 167 2.02 -22.42 -10.22
N LYS A 168 2.81 -21.38 -9.95
CA LYS A 168 3.67 -21.30 -8.77
C LYS A 168 3.56 -19.97 -8.04
N ILE A 169 3.44 -20.06 -6.70
CA ILE A 169 3.52 -18.92 -5.78
C ILE A 169 4.51 -19.27 -4.67
N GLU A 170 5.51 -18.43 -4.48
CA GLU A 170 6.50 -18.55 -3.42
C GLU A 170 6.37 -17.36 -2.45
N ILE A 171 6.22 -17.67 -1.17
CA ILE A 171 6.12 -16.70 -0.10
C ILE A 171 7.34 -16.88 0.80
N HIS A 172 8.12 -15.82 0.95
CA HIS A 172 9.33 -15.85 1.74
C HIS A 172 9.31 -14.76 2.80
N LEU A 173 9.46 -15.16 4.06
CA LEU A 173 9.57 -14.27 5.20
C LEU A 173 11.01 -14.30 5.71
N GLU A 174 11.68 -13.15 5.74
CA GLU A 174 13.08 -13.05 6.12
C GLU A 174 13.32 -11.82 7.00
N ARG A 175 14.16 -11.97 8.02
CA ARG A 175 14.65 -10.83 8.80
C ARG A 175 15.99 -10.34 8.26
N LYS A 176 16.05 -9.06 7.88
CA LYS A 176 17.28 -8.36 7.46
C LYS A 176 17.50 -7.15 8.36
N GLY A 177 18.42 -7.30 9.30
CA GLY A 177 18.71 -6.24 10.27
C GLY A 177 17.49 -5.89 11.13
N ASN A 178 17.05 -4.64 11.04
CA ASN A 178 15.88 -4.11 11.75
C ASN A 178 14.58 -4.16 10.93
N PHE A 179 14.55 -4.95 9.86
CA PHE A 179 13.37 -5.09 9.02
C PHE A 179 12.97 -6.56 8.87
N LEU A 180 11.66 -6.79 8.88
CA LEU A 180 11.04 -8.01 8.38
C LEU A 180 10.70 -7.78 6.91
N HIS A 181 11.13 -8.69 6.04
CA HIS A 181 10.78 -8.70 4.61
C HIS A 181 9.82 -9.84 4.34
N LEU A 182 8.70 -9.52 3.73
CA LEU A 182 7.73 -10.45 3.18
C LEU A 182 7.79 -10.34 1.66
N SER A 183 8.31 -11.34 0.99
CA SER A 183 8.38 -11.40 -0.46
C SER A 183 7.37 -12.42 -0.99
N VAL A 184 6.57 -12.02 -1.97
CA VAL A 184 5.64 -12.90 -2.68
C VAL A 184 6.02 -12.89 -4.15
N THR A 185 6.34 -14.07 -4.68
CA THR A 185 6.79 -14.26 -6.07
C THR A 185 5.81 -15.18 -6.79
N ASP A 186 5.46 -14.84 -8.01
CA ASP A 186 4.65 -15.64 -8.93
C ASP A 186 5.37 -15.89 -10.25
N ASP A 187 4.90 -16.88 -11.02
CA ASP A 187 5.39 -17.23 -12.36
C ASP A 187 4.52 -16.62 -13.48
N GLY A 188 3.81 -15.55 -13.20
CA GLY A 188 2.93 -14.86 -14.12
C GLY A 188 3.64 -13.97 -15.15
N PRO A 189 2.92 -13.05 -15.79
CA PRO A 189 3.48 -12.18 -16.83
C PRO A 189 4.42 -11.07 -16.31
N GLY A 190 4.49 -10.87 -15.00
CA GLY A 190 5.20 -9.76 -14.39
C GLY A 190 4.37 -8.47 -14.27
N TYR A 191 4.96 -7.47 -13.61
CA TYR A 191 4.36 -6.13 -13.49
C TYR A 191 4.64 -5.28 -14.74
N PRO A 192 3.69 -4.41 -15.14
CA PRO A 192 3.96 -3.38 -16.14
C PRO A 192 5.14 -2.49 -15.74
N VAL A 193 5.96 -2.09 -16.72
CA VAL A 193 7.14 -1.24 -16.48
C VAL A 193 6.78 0.07 -15.79
N GLU A 194 5.66 0.67 -16.18
CA GLU A 194 5.14 1.90 -15.59
C GLU A 194 4.80 1.75 -14.10
N LEU A 195 4.30 0.58 -13.70
CA LEU A 195 3.99 0.27 -12.30
C LEU A 195 5.27 0.12 -11.46
N ILE A 196 6.29 -0.52 -12.01
CA ILE A 196 7.59 -0.67 -11.34
C ILE A 196 8.25 0.71 -11.16
N GLN A 197 8.25 1.55 -12.20
CA GLN A 197 8.91 2.86 -12.18
C GLN A 197 8.20 3.90 -11.31
N SER A 198 6.87 3.93 -11.37
CA SER A 198 6.08 4.96 -10.67
C SER A 198 5.52 4.52 -9.32
N GLY A 199 5.64 3.23 -8.99
CA GLY A 199 5.01 2.61 -7.82
C GLY A 199 3.49 2.44 -7.96
N PRO A 200 2.86 1.74 -7.00
CA PRO A 200 1.41 1.59 -6.97
C PRO A 200 0.71 2.95 -6.86
N LYS A 201 -0.32 3.13 -7.66
CA LYS A 201 -1.20 4.30 -7.62
C LYS A 201 -2.61 3.86 -7.31
N PRO A 202 -3.39 4.66 -6.58
CA PRO A 202 -4.79 4.36 -6.39
C PRO A 202 -5.47 4.33 -7.76
N PHE A 203 -6.33 3.35 -7.97
CA PHE A 203 -7.08 3.18 -9.22
C PHE A 203 -6.22 2.97 -10.48
N GLY A 204 -4.98 2.52 -10.32
CA GLY A 204 -4.09 2.20 -11.44
C GLY A 204 -4.75 1.15 -12.34
N LYS A 205 -5.04 1.53 -13.59
CA LYS A 205 -5.71 0.66 -14.57
C LYS A 205 -4.81 -0.50 -14.94
N MET A 206 -5.15 -1.70 -14.51
CA MET A 206 -4.90 -2.88 -15.33
C MET A 206 -6.07 -3.00 -16.31
N LYS A 207 -5.79 -2.97 -17.61
CA LYS A 207 -6.78 -3.20 -18.66
C LYS A 207 -7.42 -4.57 -18.40
N GLU A 208 -8.77 -4.60 -18.40
CA GLU A 208 -9.61 -5.80 -18.55
C GLU A 208 -10.17 -6.52 -17.31
N ASP A 209 -9.92 -6.09 -16.07
CA ASP A 209 -10.59 -6.75 -14.94
C ASP A 209 -11.43 -5.77 -14.13
N SER A 210 -12.75 -5.79 -14.36
CA SER A 210 -13.73 -4.87 -13.74
C SER A 210 -13.99 -5.15 -12.25
N ALA A 211 -13.49 -6.27 -11.72
CA ALA A 211 -13.79 -6.72 -10.35
C ALA A 211 -12.79 -6.25 -9.29
N HIS A 212 -11.57 -5.84 -9.66
CA HIS A 212 -10.53 -5.50 -8.69
C HIS A 212 -9.84 -4.16 -9.03
N PHE A 213 -10.04 -3.16 -8.19
CA PHE A 213 -9.66 -1.75 -8.39
C PHE A 213 -8.16 -1.42 -8.34
N GLY A 214 -7.25 -2.37 -8.36
CA GLY A 214 -5.82 -2.09 -8.23
C GLY A 214 -5.44 -1.44 -6.89
N MET A 215 -6.30 -1.54 -5.88
CA MET A 215 -6.09 -0.92 -4.57
C MET A 215 -5.18 -1.73 -3.65
N GLY A 216 -5.07 -3.05 -3.84
CA GLY A 216 -4.32 -3.94 -2.95
C GLY A 216 -2.85 -3.55 -2.82
N LEU A 217 -2.15 -3.30 -3.92
CA LEU A 217 -0.74 -2.87 -3.89
C LEU A 217 -0.59 -1.47 -3.29
N TYR A 218 -1.53 -0.55 -3.58
CA TYR A 218 -1.49 0.80 -3.02
C TYR A 218 -1.76 0.81 -1.51
N SER A 219 -2.77 0.08 -1.03
CA SER A 219 -3.02 -0.10 0.40
C SER A 219 -1.85 -0.78 1.11
N SER A 220 -1.23 -1.78 0.49
CA SER A 220 -0.02 -2.42 1.01
C SER A 220 1.14 -1.42 1.14
N GLN A 221 1.32 -0.54 0.16
CA GLN A 221 2.34 0.52 0.24
C GLN A 221 2.09 1.47 1.43
N ILE A 222 0.84 1.91 1.64
CA ILE A 222 0.47 2.75 2.79
C ILE A 222 0.78 2.01 4.11
N LEU A 223 0.38 0.75 4.23
CA LEU A 223 0.59 -0.05 5.43
C LEU A 223 2.08 -0.27 5.72
N CYS A 224 2.88 -0.58 4.70
CA CYS A 224 4.34 -0.70 4.84
C CYS A 224 4.96 0.61 5.33
N LEU A 225 4.59 1.76 4.73
CA LEU A 225 5.08 3.08 5.14
C LEU A 225 4.69 3.40 6.60
N LYS A 226 3.48 3.07 7.03
CA LYS A 226 3.03 3.24 8.42
C LYS A 226 3.85 2.41 9.41
N HIS A 227 4.29 1.24 8.99
CA HIS A 227 5.15 0.37 9.80
C HIS A 227 6.65 0.71 9.66
N GLY A 228 6.98 1.87 9.09
CA GLY A 228 8.37 2.32 8.90
C GLY A 228 9.15 1.60 7.81
N GLY A 229 8.45 0.86 6.95
CA GLY A 229 9.03 0.10 5.85
C GLY A 229 8.63 0.60 4.47
N THR A 230 8.75 -0.26 3.45
CA THR A 230 8.47 0.06 2.04
C THR A 230 7.88 -1.13 1.30
N LEU A 231 7.21 -0.87 0.18
CA LEU A 231 6.81 -1.88 -0.80
C LEU A 231 7.62 -1.69 -2.08
N THR A 232 8.29 -2.75 -2.55
CA THR A 232 9.02 -2.78 -3.83
C THR A 232 8.43 -3.82 -4.76
N LEU A 233 8.42 -3.51 -6.07
CA LEU A 233 7.91 -4.38 -7.12
C LEU A 233 9.02 -4.62 -8.12
N GLU A 234 9.25 -5.88 -8.48
CA GLU A 234 10.29 -6.29 -9.42
C GLU A 234 9.77 -7.40 -10.35
N ASN A 235 10.36 -7.49 -11.52
CA ASN A 235 10.15 -8.62 -12.43
C ASN A 235 11.39 -9.49 -12.46
N SER A 236 11.18 -10.81 -12.45
CA SER A 236 12.25 -11.79 -12.65
C SER A 236 12.78 -11.71 -14.08
N LYS A 237 14.06 -12.05 -14.27
CA LYS A 237 14.71 -12.07 -15.61
C LYS A 237 14.09 -13.08 -16.58
N SER A 238 13.41 -14.10 -16.08
CA SER A 238 12.91 -15.20 -16.90
C SER A 238 11.40 -15.27 -17.07
N TYR A 239 10.60 -14.70 -16.28
CA TYR A 239 9.13 -14.54 -16.16
C TYR A 239 8.74 -14.56 -14.69
N GLY A 240 7.75 -13.73 -14.34
CA GLY A 240 7.20 -13.68 -13.01
C GLY A 240 7.35 -12.32 -12.36
N ALA A 241 6.56 -12.09 -11.34
CA ALA A 241 6.55 -10.88 -10.54
C ALA A 241 7.00 -11.19 -9.10
N THR A 242 7.67 -10.24 -8.48
CA THR A 242 8.00 -10.29 -7.06
C THR A 242 7.56 -8.98 -6.41
N ALA A 243 6.72 -9.08 -5.38
CA ALA A 243 6.41 -7.97 -4.49
C ALA A 243 7.08 -8.19 -3.14
N THR A 244 7.86 -7.23 -2.67
CA THR A 244 8.52 -7.31 -1.37
C THR A 244 8.05 -6.17 -0.47
N ALA A 245 7.36 -6.53 0.60
CA ALA A 245 6.98 -5.63 1.67
C ALA A 245 8.02 -5.69 2.79
N SER A 246 8.45 -4.54 3.30
CA SER A 246 9.31 -4.46 4.47
C SER A 246 8.59 -3.77 5.63
N PHE A 247 8.87 -4.20 6.84
CA PHE A 247 8.30 -3.68 8.07
C PHE A 247 9.42 -3.45 9.08
N GLN A 248 9.49 -2.26 9.66
CA GLN A 248 10.48 -1.99 10.69
C GLN A 248 10.12 -2.74 11.98
N ILE A 249 11.07 -3.52 12.48
CA ILE A 249 10.94 -4.30 13.71
C ILE A 249 11.77 -3.66 14.83
N ASN A 250 11.45 -3.95 16.08
CA ASN A 250 12.12 -3.38 17.26
C ASN A 250 11.96 -1.84 17.37
N GLN A 251 10.83 -1.29 16.96
CA GLN A 251 10.47 0.06 17.36
C GLN A 251 10.26 0.03 18.88
N LYS A 252 11.14 0.72 19.61
CA LYS A 252 10.85 1.04 21.01
C LYS A 252 9.61 1.92 21.02
N PRO A 253 8.64 1.66 21.90
CA PRO A 253 7.44 2.49 22.04
C PRO A 253 7.79 3.94 22.35
#